data_c1be05d4096b33df285b1c9747c6f030
#
_entry.id   c1be05d4096b33df285b1c9747c6f030
#
_cell.length_a   1.000
_cell.length_b   1.000
_cell.length_c   1.000
_cell.angle_alpha   90.00
_cell.angle_beta   90.00
_cell.angle_gamma   90.00
#
_symmetry.space_group_name_H-M   'P 1'
#
loop_
_entity.id
_entity.type
_entity.pdbx_description
1 polymer ?
#
loop_
_entity_poly.entity_id
_entity_poly.type
_entity_poly.pdbx_seq_one_letter_code
_entity_poly.pdbx_strand_id
1 'polypeptide(L)'
;MKIKYCKKCLIPNLKPHIIFKKEICSACLFHKKKNDILNGINWKKRKNEFQKIISKLKKKPCPNYHILVPVSGGKDSISQVTKVVNKGLKVLAVNIDYGIKTKIGSHNLNLITEMGADLLIFKPEQRIHKFLIKNVLRIFVTQI
;
A
#
# COMPACT_ATOMS: atom_id res chain seq x y z
N MET A 1 -24.80 12.01 -25.09
CA MET A 1 -23.74 12.74 -24.37
C MET A 1 -22.49 12.75 -25.25
N LYS A 2 -21.86 13.92 -25.50
CA LYS A 2 -20.68 13.99 -26.38
C LYS A 2 -19.44 13.54 -25.60
N ILE A 3 -18.72 12.53 -26.11
CA ILE A 3 -17.50 12.05 -25.48
C ILE A 3 -16.38 13.09 -25.68
N LYS A 4 -15.75 13.49 -24.59
CA LYS A 4 -14.60 14.40 -24.59
C LYS A 4 -13.40 13.64 -24.02
N TYR A 5 -12.21 13.88 -24.57
CA TYR A 5 -10.97 13.27 -24.13
C TYR A 5 -10.03 14.32 -23.52
N CYS A 6 -9.29 13.91 -22.51
CA CYS A 6 -8.26 14.76 -21.93
C CYS A 6 -7.14 15.01 -22.93
N LYS A 7 -6.79 16.27 -23.20
CA LYS A 7 -5.69 16.61 -24.11
C LYS A 7 -4.33 16.09 -23.68
N LYS A 8 -4.14 15.73 -22.38
CA LYS A 8 -2.87 15.27 -21.84
C LYS A 8 -2.73 13.75 -21.77
N CYS A 9 -3.79 13.01 -21.37
CA CYS A 9 -3.71 11.56 -21.14
C CYS A 9 -4.79 10.76 -21.84
N LEU A 10 -5.60 11.40 -22.70
CA LEU A 10 -6.63 10.79 -23.53
C LEU A 10 -7.76 10.06 -22.76
N ILE A 11 -7.83 10.20 -21.42
CA ILE A 11 -8.92 9.60 -20.66
C ILE A 11 -10.26 10.21 -21.06
N PRO A 12 -11.33 9.42 -21.27
CA PRO A 12 -12.65 9.94 -21.60
C PRO A 12 -13.38 10.50 -20.37
N ASN A 13 -14.29 11.43 -20.59
CA ASN A 13 -15.16 11.99 -19.54
C ASN A 13 -16.24 11.02 -19.03
N LEU A 14 -16.28 9.82 -19.55
CA LEU A 14 -17.19 8.74 -19.11
C LEU A 14 -16.71 8.05 -17.83
N LYS A 15 -15.44 8.22 -17.45
CA LYS A 15 -14.92 7.60 -16.23
C LYS A 15 -15.51 8.28 -15.00
N PRO A 16 -16.14 7.53 -14.05
CA PRO A 16 -16.71 8.09 -12.83
C PRO A 16 -15.70 8.96 -12.06
N HIS A 17 -16.19 10.05 -11.48
CA HIS A 17 -15.41 11.00 -10.68
C HIS A 17 -14.28 11.74 -11.40
N ILE A 18 -14.18 11.66 -12.74
CA ILE A 18 -13.25 12.47 -13.51
C ILE A 18 -13.91 13.79 -13.92
N ILE A 19 -13.38 14.88 -13.42
CA ILE A 19 -13.81 16.25 -13.75
C ILE A 19 -12.81 16.83 -14.74
N PHE A 20 -13.35 17.53 -15.76
CA PHE A 20 -12.53 18.23 -16.76
C PHE A 20 -12.51 19.72 -16.48
N LYS A 21 -11.32 20.31 -16.44
CA LYS A 21 -11.11 21.76 -16.36
C LYS A 21 -10.21 22.20 -17.53
N LYS A 22 -10.75 23.05 -18.42
CA LYS A 22 -10.06 23.50 -19.64
C LYS A 22 -9.46 22.33 -20.44
N GLU A 23 -10.28 21.31 -20.71
CA GLU A 23 -9.92 20.11 -21.49
C GLU A 23 -8.84 19.20 -20.87
N ILE A 24 -8.44 19.46 -19.63
CA ILE A 24 -7.52 18.61 -18.86
C ILE A 24 -8.31 17.93 -17.73
N CYS A 25 -8.12 16.63 -17.56
CA CYS A 25 -8.80 15.86 -16.52
C CYS A 25 -8.21 16.15 -15.12
N SER A 26 -9.05 15.97 -14.10
CA SER A 26 -8.66 16.16 -12.70
C SER A 26 -7.46 15.32 -12.28
N ALA A 27 -7.26 14.11 -12.84
CA ALA A 27 -6.11 13.28 -12.57
C ALA A 27 -4.80 13.93 -13.06
N CYS A 28 -4.78 14.51 -14.26
CA CYS A 28 -3.61 15.22 -14.77
C CYS A 28 -3.31 16.50 -13.98
N LEU A 29 -4.35 17.23 -13.56
CA LEU A 29 -4.19 18.41 -12.72
C LEU A 29 -3.64 18.04 -11.33
N PHE A 30 -4.15 16.94 -10.74
CA PHE A 30 -3.65 16.43 -9.48
C PHE A 30 -2.18 15.95 -9.58
N HIS A 31 -1.84 15.26 -10.69
CA HIS A 31 -0.47 14.79 -10.92
C HIS A 31 0.54 15.95 -10.97
N LYS A 32 0.17 17.08 -11.60
CA LYS A 32 1.00 18.29 -11.59
C LYS A 32 1.21 18.81 -10.16
N LYS A 33 0.12 19.00 -9.39
CA LYS A 33 0.22 19.43 -7.98
C LYS A 33 1.03 18.46 -7.12
N LYS A 34 0.88 17.14 -7.35
CA LYS A 34 1.64 16.12 -6.64
C LYS A 34 3.14 16.26 -6.87
N ASN A 35 3.57 16.54 -8.08
CA ASN A 35 4.99 16.75 -8.40
C ASN A 35 5.54 17.99 -7.69
N ASP A 36 4.78 19.09 -7.66
CA ASP A 36 5.16 20.30 -6.93
C ASP A 36 5.33 20.03 -5.43
N ILE A 37 4.37 19.28 -4.83
CA ILE A 37 4.44 18.85 -3.43
C ILE A 37 5.66 17.95 -3.18
N LEU A 38 5.93 16.97 -4.07
CA LEU A 38 7.05 16.04 -3.93
C LEU A 38 8.40 16.77 -4.03
N ASN A 39 8.51 17.77 -4.91
CA ASN A 39 9.72 18.61 -5.04
C ASN A 39 9.96 19.49 -3.80
N GLY A 40 8.90 19.87 -3.08
CA GLY A 40 8.98 20.60 -1.81
C GLY A 40 9.32 19.75 -0.58
N ILE A 41 9.36 18.41 -0.72
CA ILE A 41 9.67 17.53 0.41
C ILE A 41 11.18 17.52 0.69
N ASN A 42 11.55 17.85 1.92
CA ASN A 42 12.92 17.68 2.41
C ASN A 42 13.20 16.20 2.73
N TRP A 43 13.63 15.45 1.73
CA TRP A 43 13.93 14.02 1.85
C TRP A 43 15.05 13.71 2.83
N LYS A 44 16.04 14.61 2.98
CA LYS A 44 17.12 14.49 3.97
C LYS A 44 16.58 14.53 5.39
N LYS A 45 15.69 15.49 5.67
CA LYS A 45 15.00 15.59 6.97
C LYS A 45 14.19 14.32 7.26
N ARG A 46 13.39 13.83 6.30
CA ARG A 46 12.59 12.60 6.46
C ARG A 46 13.45 11.36 6.70
N LYS A 47 14.58 11.24 5.99
CA LYS A 47 15.54 10.16 6.23
C LYS A 47 16.09 10.19 7.65
N ASN A 48 16.44 11.37 8.15
CA ASN A 48 16.95 11.53 9.51
C ASN A 48 15.88 11.21 10.57
N GLU A 49 14.65 11.63 10.36
CA GLU A 49 13.50 11.29 11.22
C GLU A 49 13.30 9.76 11.28
N PHE A 50 13.30 9.10 10.13
CA PHE A 50 13.21 7.64 10.06
C PHE A 50 14.35 6.95 10.82
N GLN A 51 15.59 7.41 10.64
CA GLN A 51 16.75 6.85 11.37
C GLN A 51 16.63 7.03 12.89
N LYS A 52 16.11 8.18 13.35
CA LYS A 52 15.82 8.40 14.78
C LYS A 52 14.82 7.40 15.33
N ILE A 53 13.75 7.09 14.57
CA ILE A 53 12.75 6.08 14.96
C ILE A 53 13.42 4.71 15.08
N ILE A 54 14.20 4.28 14.08
CA ILE A 54 14.91 3.01 14.09
C ILE A 54 15.84 2.91 15.30
N SER A 55 16.63 3.95 15.56
CA SER A 55 17.54 3.99 16.71
C SER A 55 16.80 3.90 18.06
N LYS A 56 15.64 4.55 18.16
CA LYS A 56 14.79 4.48 19.34
C LYS A 56 14.22 3.07 19.58
N LEU A 57 13.78 2.40 18.49
CA LEU A 57 13.28 1.03 18.56
C LEU A 57 14.37 0.05 19.02
N LYS A 58 15.60 0.17 18.51
CA LYS A 58 16.72 -0.68 18.89
C LYS A 58 17.14 -0.55 20.37
N LYS A 59 16.96 0.64 20.96
CA LYS A 59 17.31 0.89 22.37
C LYS A 59 16.28 0.35 23.35
N LYS A 60 15.06 0.02 22.88
CA LYS A 60 14.03 -0.54 23.76
C LYS A 60 14.27 -2.03 23.98
N PRO A 61 14.15 -2.53 25.22
CA PRO A 61 14.10 -3.96 25.47
C PRO A 61 12.96 -4.57 24.66
N CYS A 62 13.29 -5.52 23.81
CA CYS A 62 12.28 -6.16 22.96
C CYS A 62 12.55 -7.67 22.96
N PRO A 63 11.82 -8.47 23.75
CA PRO A 63 12.03 -9.91 23.80
C PRO A 63 11.69 -10.59 22.48
N ASN A 64 10.66 -10.13 21.77
CA ASN A 64 10.15 -10.79 20.56
C ASN A 64 10.40 -9.95 19.30
N TYR A 65 9.63 -8.89 19.09
CA TYR A 65 9.65 -8.10 17.84
C TYR A 65 9.76 -6.59 18.11
N HIS A 66 10.59 -5.91 17.32
CA HIS A 66 10.68 -4.45 17.32
C HIS A 66 9.58 -3.79 16.51
N ILE A 67 9.12 -4.47 15.46
CA ILE A 67 8.16 -3.92 14.50
C ILE A 67 7.28 -5.01 13.90
N LEU A 68 6.02 -4.67 13.66
CA LEU A 68 5.08 -5.45 12.88
C LEU A 68 4.92 -4.79 11.51
N VAL A 69 5.03 -5.57 10.43
CA VAL A 69 4.87 -5.10 9.05
C VAL A 69 3.74 -5.88 8.38
N PRO A 70 2.62 -5.22 8.01
CA PRO A 70 1.59 -5.88 7.20
C PRO A 70 2.12 -6.14 5.79
N VAL A 71 1.92 -7.38 5.30
CA VAL A 71 2.45 -7.82 4.02
C VAL A 71 1.38 -8.49 3.16
N SER A 72 1.37 -8.18 1.87
CA SER A 72 0.46 -8.79 0.88
C SER A 72 1.18 -9.72 -0.12
N GLY A 73 2.51 -9.81 -0.06
CA GLY A 73 3.33 -10.46 -1.09
C GLY A 73 3.60 -9.56 -2.31
N GLY A 74 3.14 -8.31 -2.30
CA GLY A 74 3.46 -7.32 -3.33
C GLY A 74 4.85 -6.71 -3.13
N LYS A 75 5.42 -6.12 -4.18
CA LYS A 75 6.77 -5.52 -4.19
C LYS A 75 7.02 -4.50 -3.07
N ASP A 76 5.99 -3.72 -2.73
CA ASP A 76 6.14 -2.64 -1.74
C ASP A 76 6.25 -3.19 -0.33
N SER A 77 5.46 -4.22 0.02
CA SER A 77 5.54 -4.90 1.32
C SER A 77 6.88 -5.63 1.49
N ILE A 78 7.36 -6.32 0.45
CA ILE A 78 8.69 -6.95 0.46
C ILE A 78 9.79 -5.91 0.67
N SER A 79 9.74 -4.79 -0.08
CA SER A 79 10.70 -3.70 0.08
C SER A 79 10.70 -3.09 1.49
N GLN A 80 9.53 -3.02 2.14
CA GLN A 80 9.44 -2.54 3.53
C GLN A 80 10.12 -3.51 4.48
N VAL A 81 9.82 -4.82 4.40
CA VAL A 81 10.45 -5.85 5.24
C VAL A 81 11.96 -5.83 5.05
N THR A 82 12.45 -5.89 3.81
CA THR A 82 13.88 -5.85 3.50
C THR A 82 14.57 -4.64 4.14
N LYS A 83 13.95 -3.45 4.03
CA LYS A 83 14.54 -2.23 4.60
C LYS A 83 14.66 -2.27 6.11
N VAL A 84 13.68 -2.83 6.83
CA VAL A 84 13.70 -2.85 8.30
C VAL A 84 14.55 -3.99 8.85
N VAL A 85 14.57 -5.15 8.17
CA VAL A 85 15.48 -6.27 8.49
C VAL A 85 16.94 -5.83 8.31
N ASN A 86 17.27 -5.20 7.18
CA ASN A 86 18.62 -4.67 6.93
C ASN A 86 19.05 -3.58 7.93
N LYS A 87 18.12 -3.02 8.69
CA LYS A 87 18.41 -2.15 9.83
C LYS A 87 18.64 -2.92 11.13
N GLY A 88 18.61 -4.25 11.12
CA GLY A 88 18.81 -5.10 12.29
C GLY A 88 17.64 -5.08 13.28
N LEU A 89 16.42 -4.86 12.81
CA LEU A 89 15.22 -4.98 13.62
C LEU A 89 14.67 -6.41 13.57
N LYS A 90 14.15 -6.89 14.70
CA LYS A 90 13.35 -8.12 14.74
C LYS A 90 11.95 -7.80 14.19
N VAL A 91 11.56 -8.46 13.11
CA VAL A 91 10.35 -8.14 12.33
C VAL A 91 9.35 -9.28 12.41
N LEU A 92 8.10 -8.96 12.75
CA LEU A 92 6.95 -9.82 12.52
C LEU A 92 6.21 -9.32 11.28
N ALA A 93 6.28 -10.08 10.20
CA ALA A 93 5.47 -9.84 9.01
C ALA A 93 4.09 -10.51 9.19
N VAL A 94 3.01 -9.77 8.95
CA VAL A 94 1.64 -10.30 9.09
C VAL A 94 0.91 -10.22 7.77
N ASN A 95 0.48 -11.37 7.27
CA ASN A 95 -0.34 -11.48 6.06
C ASN A 95 -1.77 -11.86 6.42
N ILE A 96 -2.76 -11.15 5.87
CA ILE A 96 -4.16 -11.55 5.92
C ILE A 96 -4.50 -12.27 4.62
N ASP A 97 -4.81 -13.56 4.72
CA ASP A 97 -5.12 -14.41 3.59
C ASP A 97 -6.62 -14.51 3.35
N TYR A 98 -7.10 -13.78 2.37
CA TYR A 98 -8.51 -13.81 1.94
C TYR A 98 -8.82 -14.95 0.93
N GLY A 99 -7.86 -15.84 0.65
CA GLY A 99 -8.02 -16.95 -0.31
C GLY A 99 -7.81 -16.57 -1.78
N ILE A 100 -7.34 -15.35 -2.07
CA ILE A 100 -7.12 -14.84 -3.43
C ILE A 100 -5.65 -14.42 -3.58
N LYS A 101 -4.74 -15.39 -3.52
CA LYS A 101 -3.31 -15.11 -3.73
C LYS A 101 -2.87 -15.50 -5.13
N THR A 102 -2.02 -14.68 -5.74
CA THR A 102 -1.30 -15.08 -6.95
C THR A 102 -0.12 -15.99 -6.60
N LYS A 103 0.34 -16.80 -7.54
CA LYS A 103 1.55 -17.65 -7.37
C LYS A 103 2.76 -16.79 -6.98
N ILE A 104 2.94 -15.63 -7.63
CA ILE A 104 4.02 -14.68 -7.34
C ILE A 104 3.89 -14.12 -5.93
N GLY A 105 2.68 -13.73 -5.50
CA GLY A 105 2.44 -13.23 -4.15
C GLY A 105 2.77 -14.27 -3.07
N SER A 106 2.41 -15.54 -3.29
CA SER A 106 2.74 -16.64 -2.38
C SER A 106 4.24 -16.89 -2.32
N HIS A 107 4.92 -16.90 -3.47
CA HIS A 107 6.38 -17.02 -3.52
C HIS A 107 7.07 -15.89 -2.76
N ASN A 108 6.66 -14.65 -2.99
CA ASN A 108 7.21 -13.49 -2.30
C ASN A 108 7.00 -13.53 -0.78
N LEU A 109 5.87 -14.07 -0.29
CA LEU A 109 5.66 -14.25 1.15
C LEU A 109 6.65 -15.25 1.76
N ASN A 110 6.98 -16.33 1.04
CA ASN A 110 7.98 -17.29 1.50
C ASN A 110 9.38 -16.67 1.60
N LEU A 111 9.75 -15.77 0.67
CA LEU A 111 11.02 -15.05 0.73
C LEU A 111 11.19 -14.19 1.99
N ILE A 112 10.08 -13.79 2.64
CA ILE A 112 10.14 -12.98 3.87
C ILE A 112 10.88 -13.71 5.00
N THR A 113 10.64 -15.01 5.13
CA THR A 113 11.32 -15.84 6.15
C THR A 113 12.80 -16.04 5.81
N GLU A 114 13.13 -16.19 4.54
CA GLU A 114 14.52 -16.26 4.07
C GLU A 114 15.30 -14.95 4.34
N MET A 115 14.59 -13.81 4.37
CA MET A 115 15.18 -12.51 4.71
C MET A 115 15.44 -12.32 6.21
N GLY A 116 14.99 -13.26 7.07
CA GLY A 116 15.17 -13.18 8.53
C GLY A 116 14.04 -12.46 9.27
N ALA A 117 12.83 -12.43 8.71
CA ALA A 117 11.63 -11.99 9.40
C ALA A 117 10.69 -13.18 9.66
N ASP A 118 9.99 -13.18 10.80
CA ASP A 118 8.93 -14.15 11.03
C ASP A 118 7.67 -13.77 10.26
N LEU A 119 6.97 -14.78 9.73
CA LEU A 119 5.74 -14.60 8.96
C LEU A 119 4.54 -15.25 9.66
N LEU A 120 3.56 -14.42 10.03
CA LEU A 120 2.25 -14.89 10.49
C LEU A 120 1.22 -14.74 9.37
N ILE A 121 0.58 -15.84 8.99
CA ILE A 121 -0.53 -15.83 8.03
C ILE A 121 -1.83 -16.03 8.80
N PHE A 122 -2.68 -15.00 8.80
CA PHE A 122 -4.01 -15.04 9.39
C PHE A 122 -5.06 -15.25 8.30
N LYS A 123 -5.88 -16.31 8.44
CA LYS A 123 -6.99 -16.59 7.54
C LYS A 123 -8.30 -16.22 8.25
N PRO A 124 -8.94 -15.10 7.91
CA PRO A 124 -10.23 -14.73 8.49
C PRO A 124 -11.32 -15.71 8.04
N GLU A 125 -12.40 -15.80 8.82
CA GLU A 125 -13.57 -16.59 8.45
C GLU A 125 -14.18 -16.05 7.14
N GLN A 126 -14.27 -16.92 6.13
CA GLN A 126 -14.71 -16.52 4.79
C GLN A 126 -16.16 -16.03 4.74
N ARG A 127 -17.05 -16.54 5.62
CA ARG A 127 -18.45 -16.10 5.68
C ARG A 127 -18.55 -14.62 6.03
N ILE A 128 -17.83 -14.19 7.07
CA ILE A 128 -17.80 -12.79 7.50
C ILE A 128 -17.24 -11.90 6.39
N HIS A 129 -16.15 -12.32 5.76
CA HIS A 129 -15.54 -11.57 4.67
C HIS A 129 -16.48 -11.41 3.47
N LYS A 130 -17.14 -12.51 3.04
CA LYS A 130 -18.13 -12.48 1.96
C LYS A 130 -19.34 -11.59 2.31
N PHE A 131 -19.82 -11.66 3.56
CA PHE A 131 -20.91 -10.81 4.03
C PHE A 131 -20.55 -9.33 3.98
N LEU A 132 -19.37 -8.95 4.45
CA LEU A 132 -18.88 -7.57 4.40
C LEU A 132 -18.76 -7.06 2.96
N ILE A 133 -18.12 -7.83 2.07
CA ILE A 133 -17.98 -7.44 0.66
C ILE A 133 -19.36 -7.29 0.00
N LYS A 134 -20.28 -8.22 0.22
CA LYS A 134 -21.63 -8.16 -0.34
C LYS A 134 -22.37 -6.89 0.09
N ASN A 135 -22.27 -6.51 1.35
CA ASN A 135 -22.93 -5.31 1.86
C ASN A 135 -22.27 -4.02 1.35
N VAL A 136 -20.95 -3.98 1.33
CA VAL A 136 -20.20 -2.84 0.74
C VAL A 136 -20.58 -2.64 -0.73
N LEU A 137 -20.58 -3.71 -1.53
CA LEU A 137 -20.97 -3.63 -2.95
C LEU A 137 -22.42 -3.17 -3.10
N ARG A 138 -23.35 -3.65 -2.28
CA ARG A 138 -24.74 -3.17 -2.32
C ARG A 138 -24.84 -1.67 -2.07
N ILE A 139 -24.15 -1.15 -1.05
CA ILE A 139 -24.17 0.28 -0.74
C ILE A 139 -23.60 1.12 -1.89
N PHE A 140 -22.50 0.69 -2.50
CA PHE A 140 -21.84 1.48 -3.54
C PHE A 140 -22.46 1.32 -4.93
N VAL A 141 -23.03 0.15 -5.26
CA VAL A 141 -23.63 -0.10 -6.58
C VAL A 141 -25.08 0.42 -6.68
N THR A 142 -25.82 0.48 -5.55
CA THR A 142 -27.19 1.01 -5.55
C THR A 142 -27.26 2.55 -5.49
N GLN A 143 -26.13 3.25 -5.42
CA GLN A 143 -26.05 4.72 -5.48
C GLN A 143 -25.71 5.25 -6.88
N ILE A 144 -25.71 4.39 -7.91
CA ILE A 144 -25.60 4.75 -9.33
C ILE A 144 -26.95 4.61 -10.01
#